data_2e783474238402650e0e075a258a2972
#
_entry.id   2e783474238402650e0e075a258a2972
#
_cell.length_a   1.000
_cell.length_b   1.000
_cell.length_c   1.000
_cell.angle_alpha   90.00
_cell.angle_beta   90.00
_cell.angle_gamma   90.00
#
_symmetry.space_group_name_H-M   'P 1'
#
loop_
_entity.id
_entity.type
_entity.pdbx_description
1 polymer ?
#
loop_
_entity_poly.entity_id
_entity_poly.type
_entity_poly.pdbx_seq_one_letter_code
_entity_poly.pdbx_strand_id
1 'polypeptide(L)'
;PIHGLWHNGKFTGAIDEEIAATCVSKAATCTGPAGAVCLMHTRLLHGSRDNRSAFPRTLFISVYSADDAVPLSPNPMPNRYEGLVVRGEQKGRVRSIDYTIDLPELPDTASFFDQQAERKDDATIL
;
A
#
# COMPACT_ATOMS: atom_id res chain seq x y z
N PRO A 1 -15.13 -4.14 -0.69
CA PRO A 1 -14.57 -5.26 -1.43
C PRO A 1 -13.06 -5.17 -1.33
N ILE A 2 -12.42 -6.29 -1.05
CA ILE A 2 -10.98 -6.43 -1.16
C ILE A 2 -10.74 -6.67 -2.64
N HIS A 3 -10.07 -5.74 -3.30
CA HIS A 3 -9.67 -5.93 -4.69
C HIS A 3 -8.55 -6.97 -4.72
N GLY A 4 -8.62 -7.89 -5.65
CA GLY A 4 -7.62 -8.93 -5.79
C GLY A 4 -6.24 -8.30 -6.06
N LEU A 5 -5.37 -8.34 -5.07
CA LEU A 5 -3.97 -7.94 -5.23
C LEU A 5 -3.10 -9.10 -5.71
N TRP A 6 -3.73 -10.26 -5.91
CA TRP A 6 -3.11 -11.50 -6.32
C TRP A 6 -3.65 -11.92 -7.68
N HIS A 7 -2.78 -12.33 -8.56
CA HIS A 7 -3.12 -12.85 -9.86
C HIS A 7 -2.33 -14.13 -10.12
N ASN A 8 -3.02 -15.27 -10.29
CA ASN A 8 -2.40 -16.58 -10.48
C ASN A 8 -1.39 -16.95 -9.40
N GLY A 9 -1.67 -16.63 -8.13
CA GLY A 9 -0.77 -16.92 -7.01
C GLY A 9 0.40 -15.95 -6.86
N LYS A 10 0.51 -14.93 -7.71
CA LYS A 10 1.51 -13.88 -7.61
C LYS A 10 0.90 -12.58 -7.09
N PHE A 11 1.60 -11.93 -6.19
CA PHE A 11 1.22 -10.61 -5.70
C PHE A 11 1.51 -9.57 -6.78
N THR A 12 0.49 -8.94 -7.28
CA THR A 12 0.61 -7.89 -8.31
C THR A 12 0.72 -6.49 -7.73
N GLY A 13 0.24 -6.29 -6.52
CA GLY A 13 0.15 -4.96 -5.91
C GLY A 13 -0.72 -3.99 -6.69
N ALA A 14 -1.56 -4.50 -7.58
CA ALA A 14 -2.43 -3.72 -8.43
C ALA A 14 -3.87 -4.18 -8.30
N ILE A 15 -4.77 -3.26 -8.50
CA ILE A 15 -6.19 -3.55 -8.65
C ILE A 15 -6.52 -3.97 -10.08
N ASP A 16 -7.69 -4.57 -10.28
CA ASP A 16 -8.19 -4.95 -11.58
C ASP A 16 -8.29 -3.74 -12.52
N GLU A 17 -7.96 -3.94 -13.79
CA GLU A 17 -7.96 -2.87 -14.80
C GLU A 17 -9.30 -2.17 -14.97
N GLU A 18 -10.41 -2.91 -14.95
CA GLU A 18 -11.74 -2.33 -15.04
C GLU A 18 -12.02 -1.36 -13.89
N ILE A 19 -11.60 -1.74 -12.68
CA ILE A 19 -11.73 -0.89 -11.49
C ILE A 19 -10.80 0.32 -11.62
N ALA A 20 -9.56 0.12 -12.07
CA ALA A 20 -8.60 1.19 -12.28
C ALA A 20 -9.14 2.22 -13.29
N ALA A 21 -9.68 1.77 -14.41
CA ALA A 21 -10.26 2.64 -15.44
C ALA A 21 -11.42 3.49 -14.90
N THR A 22 -12.28 2.92 -14.07
CA THR A 22 -13.38 3.68 -13.45
C THR A 22 -12.90 4.72 -12.44
N CYS A 23 -11.77 4.45 -11.78
CA CYS A 23 -11.21 5.34 -10.76
C CYS A 23 -10.42 6.51 -11.38
N VAL A 24 -9.73 6.28 -12.50
CA VAL A 24 -8.89 7.30 -13.16
C VAL A 24 -9.68 8.55 -13.52
N SER A 25 -10.91 8.41 -14.01
CA SER A 25 -11.78 9.54 -14.35
C SER A 25 -12.17 10.42 -13.17
N LYS A 26 -12.09 9.88 -11.95
CA LYS A 26 -12.44 10.55 -10.68
C LYS A 26 -11.21 10.84 -9.81
N ALA A 27 -10.02 10.56 -10.32
CA ALA A 27 -8.80 10.69 -9.56
C ALA A 27 -8.47 12.15 -9.25
N ALA A 28 -8.15 12.43 -8.01
CA ALA A 28 -7.59 13.71 -7.59
C ALA A 28 -6.07 13.64 -7.64
N THR A 29 -5.43 14.64 -8.21
CA THR A 29 -3.98 14.72 -8.26
C THR A 29 -3.45 15.40 -7.00
N CYS A 30 -2.62 14.68 -6.25
CA CYS A 30 -1.96 15.21 -5.06
C CYS A 30 -0.61 15.81 -5.48
N THR A 31 -0.59 17.10 -5.75
CA THR A 31 0.64 17.85 -6.05
C THR A 31 0.96 18.84 -4.95
N GLY A 32 2.23 19.16 -4.78
CA GLY A 32 2.67 20.14 -3.79
C GLY A 32 4.15 20.49 -3.97
N PRO A 33 4.61 21.56 -3.32
CA PRO A 33 6.02 21.90 -3.28
C PRO A 33 6.84 20.85 -2.53
N ALA A 34 8.18 20.93 -2.62
CA ALA A 34 9.05 20.11 -1.80
C ALA A 34 8.73 20.30 -0.30
N GLY A 35 8.63 19.19 0.42
CA GLY A 35 8.19 19.17 1.83
C GLY A 35 6.67 19.07 2.03
N ALA A 36 5.87 19.07 0.96
CA ALA A 36 4.45 18.79 1.09
C ALA A 36 4.20 17.37 1.64
N VAL A 37 3.18 17.23 2.47
CA VAL A 37 2.78 15.97 3.09
C VAL A 37 1.39 15.58 2.59
N CYS A 38 1.26 14.35 2.15
CA CYS A 38 -0.02 13.76 1.80
C CYS A 38 -0.39 12.71 2.85
N LEU A 39 -1.53 12.89 3.49
CA LEU A 39 -2.10 11.92 4.42
C LEU A 39 -3.21 11.16 3.71
N MET A 40 -3.09 9.85 3.65
CA MET A 40 -4.09 9.01 3.02
C MET A 40 -4.40 7.76 3.85
N HIS A 41 -5.62 7.27 3.75
CA HIS A 41 -5.99 5.99 4.31
C HIS A 41 -5.41 4.87 3.44
N THR A 42 -4.86 3.81 4.05
CA THR A 42 -4.21 2.71 3.33
C THR A 42 -5.12 1.96 2.35
N ARG A 43 -6.44 1.99 2.58
CA ARG A 43 -7.44 1.40 1.67
C ARG A 43 -7.89 2.34 0.54
N LEU A 44 -7.38 3.56 0.48
CA LEU A 44 -7.65 4.45 -0.63
C LEU A 44 -6.93 3.94 -1.88
N LEU A 45 -7.67 3.79 -2.97
CA LEU A 45 -7.06 3.47 -4.25
C LEU A 45 -6.17 4.65 -4.67
N HIS A 46 -4.93 4.35 -4.94
CA HIS A 46 -3.92 5.35 -5.28
C HIS A 46 -2.91 4.76 -6.26
N GLY A 47 -2.23 5.62 -6.96
CA GLY A 47 -1.21 5.22 -7.90
C GLY A 47 -0.30 6.38 -8.26
N SER A 48 0.71 6.08 -9.04
CA SER A 48 1.63 7.06 -9.57
C SER A 48 1.80 6.85 -11.06
N ARG A 49 1.81 7.94 -11.80
CA ARG A 49 2.25 7.92 -13.19
C ARG A 49 3.76 7.88 -13.27
N ASP A 50 4.27 7.47 -14.40
CA ASP A 50 5.70 7.47 -14.68
C ASP A 50 6.29 8.86 -14.49
N ASN A 51 7.50 8.90 -13.96
CA ASN A 51 8.27 10.12 -13.90
C ASN A 51 8.89 10.39 -15.29
N ARG A 52 8.34 11.36 -15.99
CA ARG A 52 8.83 11.80 -17.31
C ARG A 52 9.75 13.01 -17.25
N SER A 53 10.11 13.46 -16.05
CA SER A 53 11.04 14.56 -15.86
C SER A 53 12.50 14.07 -15.84
N ALA A 54 13.44 15.00 -16.01
CA ALA A 54 14.87 14.73 -15.88
C ALA A 54 15.35 14.60 -14.43
N PHE A 55 14.46 14.84 -13.46
CA PHE A 55 14.81 14.85 -12.04
C PHE A 55 14.20 13.66 -11.30
N PRO A 56 14.87 13.10 -10.29
CA PRO A 56 14.29 12.05 -9.47
C PRO A 56 13.08 12.59 -8.69
N ARG A 57 12.06 11.74 -8.56
CA ARG A 57 10.90 11.99 -7.70
C ARG A 57 11.04 11.15 -6.42
N THR A 58 11.69 11.72 -5.44
CA THR A 58 11.86 11.07 -4.15
C THR A 58 10.58 11.17 -3.32
N LEU A 59 10.15 10.03 -2.77
CA LEU A 59 9.00 9.92 -1.91
C LEU A 59 9.42 9.24 -0.61
N PHE A 60 9.11 9.86 0.53
CA PHE A 60 9.24 9.27 1.85
C PHE A 60 7.87 8.78 2.31
N ILE A 61 7.77 7.50 2.63
CA ILE A 61 6.52 6.88 3.07
C ILE A 61 6.68 6.41 4.50
N SER A 62 5.75 6.82 5.36
CA SER A 62 5.58 6.27 6.70
C SER A 62 4.18 5.71 6.86
N VAL A 63 4.08 4.51 7.42
CA VAL A 63 2.80 3.85 7.68
C VAL A 63 2.55 3.85 9.18
N TYR A 64 1.36 4.27 9.57
CA TYR A 64 0.91 4.27 10.96
C TYR A 64 -0.36 3.45 11.08
N SER A 65 -0.49 2.77 12.19
CA SER A 65 -1.72 2.07 12.56
C SER A 65 -2.26 2.58 13.90
N ALA A 66 -3.54 2.34 14.15
CA ALA A 66 -4.08 2.53 15.48
C ALA A 66 -3.48 1.46 16.43
N ASP A 67 -3.32 1.80 17.70
CA ASP A 67 -2.81 0.90 18.73
C ASP A 67 -3.65 -0.39 18.86
N ASP A 68 -4.95 -0.27 18.63
CA ASP A 68 -5.91 -1.37 18.69
C ASP A 68 -6.09 -2.15 17.37
N ALA A 69 -5.26 -1.87 16.35
CA ALA A 69 -5.24 -2.59 15.09
C ALA A 69 -4.03 -3.53 15.03
N VAL A 70 -4.29 -4.81 14.91
CA VAL A 70 -3.26 -5.85 14.84
C VAL A 70 -3.11 -6.31 13.39
N PRO A 71 -1.88 -6.37 12.86
CA PRO A 71 -1.64 -6.91 11.53
C PRO A 71 -1.95 -8.42 11.49
N LEU A 72 -2.55 -8.87 10.38
CA LEU A 72 -2.91 -10.28 10.18
C LEU A 72 -1.76 -11.11 9.62
N SER A 73 -0.70 -10.46 9.16
CA SER A 73 0.49 -11.10 8.63
C SER A 73 1.74 -10.38 9.15
N PRO A 74 2.89 -11.05 9.16
CA PRO A 74 4.16 -10.40 9.45
C PRO A 74 4.43 -9.23 8.50
N ASN A 75 5.13 -8.23 8.98
CA ASN A 75 5.56 -7.12 8.15
C ASN A 75 6.62 -7.62 7.14
N PRO A 76 6.40 -7.51 5.82
CA PRO A 76 7.37 -7.95 4.82
C PRO A 76 8.65 -7.10 4.79
N MET A 77 8.61 -5.91 5.42
CA MET A 77 9.76 -5.01 5.53
C MET A 77 9.98 -4.60 7.00
N PRO A 78 10.36 -5.53 7.86
CA PRO A 78 10.54 -5.23 9.28
C PRO A 78 11.64 -4.18 9.48
N ASN A 79 11.44 -3.31 10.46
CA ASN A 79 12.42 -2.31 10.82
C ASN A 79 12.43 -2.06 12.33
N ARG A 80 13.46 -1.38 12.81
CA ARG A 80 13.67 -1.12 14.24
C ARG A 80 12.60 -0.25 14.91
N TYR A 81 11.75 0.39 14.15
CA TYR A 81 10.70 1.28 14.65
C TYR A 81 9.32 0.61 14.61
N GLU A 82 9.25 -0.63 14.18
CA GLU A 82 7.99 -1.38 14.15
C GLU A 82 7.42 -1.51 15.56
N GLY A 83 6.13 -1.19 15.70
CA GLY A 83 5.45 -1.19 17.00
C GLY A 83 5.77 0.00 17.90
N LEU A 84 6.61 0.95 17.46
CA LEU A 84 6.87 2.16 18.23
C LEU A 84 5.60 3.01 18.36
N VAL A 85 5.19 3.27 19.59
CA VAL A 85 4.10 4.20 19.86
C VAL A 85 4.60 5.62 19.65
N VAL A 86 4.13 6.27 18.60
CA VAL A 86 4.52 7.66 18.24
C VAL A 86 3.62 8.70 18.90
N ARG A 87 2.42 8.31 19.33
CA ARG A 87 1.48 9.18 20.04
C ARG A 87 0.49 8.36 20.85
N GLY A 88 0.19 8.83 22.06
CA GLY A 88 -0.73 8.17 22.99
C GLY A 88 -0.05 7.08 23.80
N GLU A 89 -0.84 6.17 24.31
CA GLU A 89 -0.41 5.07 25.16
C GLU A 89 -0.96 3.75 24.64
N GLN A 90 -0.15 2.71 24.69
CA GLN A 90 -0.58 1.37 24.34
C GLN A 90 -1.57 0.84 25.40
N LYS A 91 -2.76 0.48 24.97
CA LYS A 91 -3.84 0.04 25.87
C LYS A 91 -3.95 -1.48 26.03
N GLY A 92 -3.19 -2.23 25.26
CA GLY A 92 -3.24 -3.70 25.27
C GLY A 92 -4.60 -4.29 24.86
N ARG A 93 -5.33 -3.59 24.01
CA ARG A 93 -6.65 -4.01 23.48
C ARG A 93 -6.61 -4.07 21.97
N VAL A 94 -7.35 -5.00 21.41
CA VAL A 94 -7.54 -5.15 19.97
C VAL A 94 -8.97 -4.81 19.62
N ARG A 95 -9.15 -4.01 18.59
CA ARG A 95 -10.46 -3.75 18.00
C ARG A 95 -10.89 -4.97 17.21
N SER A 96 -11.98 -5.58 17.62
CA SER A 96 -12.59 -6.69 16.92
C SER A 96 -13.91 -6.25 16.32
N ILE A 97 -14.19 -6.71 15.10
CA ILE A 97 -15.47 -6.57 14.44
C ILE A 97 -15.94 -7.95 14.00
N ASP A 98 -17.23 -8.15 14.10
CA ASP A 98 -17.86 -9.44 13.82
C ASP A 98 -18.04 -9.63 12.30
N TYR A 99 -16.97 -9.92 11.59
CA TYR A 99 -17.03 -10.36 10.19
C TYR A 99 -15.85 -11.27 9.85
N THR A 100 -16.03 -12.08 8.82
CA THR A 100 -14.99 -12.98 8.30
C THR A 100 -14.22 -12.30 7.19
N ILE A 101 -12.89 -12.44 7.23
CA ILE A 101 -11.98 -12.00 6.17
C ILE A 101 -11.05 -13.14 5.78
N ASP A 102 -10.66 -13.17 4.54
CA ASP A 102 -9.59 -14.05 4.10
C ASP A 102 -8.25 -13.52 4.62
N LEU A 103 -7.40 -14.43 5.08
CA LEU A 103 -6.05 -14.05 5.46
C LEU A 103 -5.27 -13.62 4.22
N PRO A 104 -4.48 -12.55 4.30
CA PRO A 104 -3.63 -12.17 3.19
C PRO A 104 -2.58 -13.26 2.94
N GLU A 105 -2.38 -13.61 1.70
CA GLU A 105 -1.28 -14.47 1.31
C GLU A 105 0.05 -13.77 1.59
N LEU A 106 1.05 -14.55 1.97
CA LEU A 106 2.40 -14.04 2.15
C LEU A 106 3.07 -13.92 0.77
N PRO A 107 3.81 -12.83 0.52
CA PRO A 107 4.59 -12.72 -0.70
C PRO A 107 5.67 -13.79 -0.76
N ASP A 108 5.90 -14.36 -1.93
CA ASP A 108 6.96 -15.35 -2.18
C ASP A 108 8.36 -14.73 -2.07
N THR A 109 8.47 -13.43 -2.29
CA THR A 109 9.71 -12.67 -2.18
C THR A 109 9.67 -11.71 -1.00
N ALA A 110 10.82 -11.53 -0.35
CA ALA A 110 10.93 -10.69 0.84
C ALA A 110 10.93 -9.18 0.54
N SER A 111 10.89 -8.78 -0.74
CA SER A 111 11.02 -7.38 -1.15
C SER A 111 9.82 -6.92 -1.97
N PHE A 112 9.19 -5.84 -1.51
CA PHE A 112 8.17 -5.12 -2.27
C PHE A 112 8.70 -4.61 -3.63
N PHE A 113 9.99 -4.28 -3.71
CA PHE A 113 10.61 -3.82 -4.93
C PHE A 113 10.85 -4.95 -5.94
N ASP A 114 11.14 -6.15 -5.48
CA ASP A 114 11.27 -7.32 -6.35
C ASP A 114 9.92 -7.64 -6.99
N GLN A 115 8.85 -7.60 -6.19
CA GLN A 115 7.48 -7.79 -6.68
C GLN A 115 7.06 -6.73 -7.71
N GLN A 116 7.52 -5.49 -7.53
CA GLN A 116 7.28 -4.42 -8.51
C GLN A 116 8.15 -4.56 -9.76
N ALA A 117 9.36 -5.10 -9.63
CA ALA A 117 10.28 -5.30 -10.77
C ALA A 117 9.78 -6.40 -11.71
N GLU A 118 9.29 -7.51 -11.18
CA GLU A 118 8.69 -8.60 -11.97
C GLU A 118 7.48 -8.14 -12.79
N ARG A 119 6.82 -7.08 -12.38
CA ARG A 119 5.64 -6.54 -13.06
C ARG A 119 5.96 -5.68 -14.29
N LYS A 120 7.17 -5.16 -14.41
CA LYS A 120 7.55 -4.31 -15.55
C LYS A 120 7.60 -5.05 -16.87
N ASP A 121 7.73 -6.36 -16.84
CA ASP A 121 7.80 -7.19 -18.03
C ASP A 121 6.42 -7.54 -18.60
N ASP A 122 5.34 -7.38 -17.81
CA ASP A 122 3.98 -7.78 -18.21
C ASP A 122 2.99 -6.63 -18.45
N ALA A 123 3.34 -5.40 -18.17
CA ALA A 123 2.37 -4.31 -18.20
C ALA A 123 2.89 -3.03 -18.84
N THR A 124 2.64 -2.91 -20.10
CA THR A 124 2.32 -1.64 -20.74
C THR A 124 0.94 -1.19 -20.23
N ILE A 125 0.81 -0.61 -19.05
CA ILE A 125 -0.44 -0.04 -18.59
C ILE A 125 -0.20 1.27 -17.83
N LEU A 126 -0.74 2.31 -18.47
CA LEU A 126 -0.96 3.72 -18.12
C LEU A 126 0.18 4.66 -18.39
#